data_52a2324504fa8aac6a0814f57161319f
#
_entry.id   52a2324504fa8aac6a0814f57161319f
#
_cell.length_a   1.000
_cell.length_b   1.000
_cell.length_c   1.000
_cell.angle_alpha   90.00
_cell.angle_beta   90.00
_cell.angle_gamma   90.00
#
_symmetry.space_group_name_H-M   'P 1'
#
loop_
_entity.id
_entity.type
_entity.pdbx_description
1 polymer ?
#
loop_
_entity_poly.entity_id
_entity_poly.type
_entity_poly.pdbx_seq_one_letter_code
_entity_poly.pdbx_strand_id
1 'polypeptide(L)'
;MEEKFVAVWLENREKARKLGARLRPIAREEAMKQAHRMLSGNRTSDGFAALADLQRLDLSLEALVVSRQFTQLFSDEEANSALEQLLAAGYSFKK
;
A
#
# COMPACT_ATOMS: atom_id res chain seq x y z
N MET A 1 -16.42 -4.37 2.83
CA MET A 1 -15.40 -3.38 2.49
C MET A 1 -13.99 -3.97 2.43
N GLU A 2 -13.65 -4.90 3.30
CA GLU A 2 -12.34 -5.54 3.24
C GLU A 2 -12.11 -6.26 1.92
N GLU A 3 -13.13 -6.93 1.42
CA GLU A 3 -13.01 -7.65 0.15
C GLU A 3 -12.68 -6.70 -0.99
N LYS A 4 -13.27 -5.52 -1.00
CA LYS A 4 -13.01 -4.54 -2.03
C LYS A 4 -11.58 -4.02 -1.91
N PHE A 5 -11.13 -3.76 -0.69
CA PHE A 5 -9.74 -3.34 -0.45
C PHE A 5 -8.76 -4.39 -0.98
N VAL A 6 -8.99 -5.64 -0.62
CA VAL A 6 -8.12 -6.74 -1.03
C VAL A 6 -8.08 -6.84 -2.56
N ALA A 7 -9.23 -6.75 -3.21
CA ALA A 7 -9.30 -6.84 -4.67
C ALA A 7 -8.49 -5.71 -5.32
N VAL A 8 -8.65 -4.48 -4.83
CA VAL A 8 -7.93 -3.33 -5.38
C VAL A 8 -6.43 -3.46 -5.13
N TRP A 9 -6.05 -3.86 -3.92
CA TRP A 9 -4.64 -3.99 -3.58
C TRP A 9 -3.96 -5.06 -4.43
N LEU A 10 -4.59 -6.22 -4.57
CA LEU A 10 -4.02 -7.29 -5.39
C LEU A 10 -3.90 -6.88 -6.85
N GLU A 11 -4.88 -6.14 -7.34
CA GLU A 11 -4.84 -5.61 -8.70
C GLU A 11 -3.68 -4.62 -8.85
N ASN A 12 -3.49 -3.73 -7.86
CA ASN A 12 -2.40 -2.78 -7.89
C ASN A 12 -1.04 -3.49 -7.84
N ARG A 13 -0.95 -4.56 -7.05
CA ARG A 13 0.29 -5.35 -6.98
C ARG A 13 0.60 -5.97 -8.34
N GLU A 14 -0.42 -6.43 -9.05
CA GLU A 14 -0.23 -6.99 -10.38
C GLU A 14 0.27 -5.94 -11.36
N LYS A 15 -0.31 -4.73 -11.30
CA LYS A 15 0.16 -3.62 -12.12
C LYS A 15 1.60 -3.26 -11.80
N ALA A 16 1.94 -3.25 -10.51
CA ALA A 16 3.31 -2.95 -10.08
C ALA A 16 4.30 -4.00 -10.62
N ARG A 17 3.92 -5.26 -10.58
CA ARG A 17 4.76 -6.33 -11.11
C ARG A 17 5.01 -6.16 -12.60
N LYS A 18 4.00 -5.76 -13.34
CA LYS A 18 4.13 -5.51 -14.77
C LYS A 18 5.06 -4.34 -15.05
N LEU A 19 5.17 -3.42 -14.11
CA LEU A 19 6.08 -2.28 -14.24
C LEU A 19 7.49 -2.61 -13.79
N GLY A 20 7.72 -3.83 -13.29
CA GLY A 20 9.05 -4.26 -12.90
C GLY A 20 9.30 -4.36 -11.41
N ALA A 21 8.32 -4.03 -10.58
CA ALA A 21 8.48 -4.16 -9.14
C ALA A 21 8.51 -5.63 -8.74
N ARG A 22 9.39 -5.98 -7.83
CA ARG A 22 9.48 -7.33 -7.31
C ARG A 22 8.63 -7.45 -6.07
N LEU A 23 7.62 -8.29 -6.13
CA LEU A 23 6.67 -8.45 -5.04
C LEU A 23 6.51 -9.93 -4.72
N ARG A 24 6.38 -10.22 -3.43
CA ARG A 24 6.09 -11.58 -2.99
C ARG A 24 4.63 -11.87 -3.24
N PRO A 25 4.31 -13.11 -3.62
CA PRO A 25 2.90 -13.48 -3.77
C PRO A 25 2.20 -13.43 -2.40
N ILE A 26 0.95 -12.96 -2.42
CA ILE A 26 0.13 -12.91 -1.22
C ILE A 26 -1.19 -13.60 -1.54
N ALA A 27 -1.56 -14.59 -0.73
CA ALA A 27 -2.83 -15.25 -0.86
C ALA A 27 -3.96 -14.30 -0.47
N ARG A 28 -5.08 -14.36 -1.18
CA ARG A 28 -6.19 -13.47 -0.92
C ARG A 28 -6.66 -13.53 0.54
N GLU A 29 -6.74 -14.73 1.10
CA GLU A 29 -7.21 -14.91 2.47
C GLU A 29 -6.22 -14.41 3.51
N GLU A 30 -4.97 -14.14 3.12
CA GLU A 30 -3.96 -13.59 4.01
C GLU A 30 -3.73 -12.10 3.81
N ALA A 31 -4.40 -11.52 2.82
CA ALA A 31 -4.09 -10.14 2.41
C ALA A 31 -4.29 -9.12 3.52
N MET A 32 -5.43 -9.14 4.22
CA MET A 32 -5.65 -8.18 5.30
C MET A 32 -4.63 -8.34 6.42
N LYS A 33 -4.32 -9.56 6.78
CA LYS A 33 -3.33 -9.83 7.81
C LYS A 33 -1.96 -9.28 7.40
N GLN A 34 -1.58 -9.50 6.15
CA GLN A 34 -0.30 -9.01 5.65
C GLN A 34 -0.29 -7.49 5.59
N ALA A 35 -1.40 -6.86 5.21
CA ALA A 35 -1.49 -5.41 5.17
C ALA A 35 -1.22 -4.81 6.56
N HIS A 36 -1.91 -5.32 7.58
CA HIS A 36 -1.71 -4.83 8.94
C HIS A 36 -0.29 -5.07 9.41
N ARG A 37 0.27 -6.22 9.07
CA ARG A 37 1.63 -6.57 9.46
C ARG A 37 2.65 -5.62 8.84
N MET A 38 2.48 -5.28 7.57
CA MET A 38 3.38 -4.37 6.88
C MET A 38 3.32 -2.96 7.47
N LEU A 39 2.17 -2.57 7.99
CA LEU A 39 1.99 -1.24 8.56
C LEU A 39 2.39 -1.12 10.02
N SER A 40 2.65 -2.24 10.69
CA SER A 40 2.87 -2.24 12.14
C SER A 40 4.29 -1.88 12.55
N GLY A 41 5.19 -1.65 11.61
CA GLY A 41 6.56 -1.25 11.91
C GLY A 41 6.89 0.05 11.22
N ASN A 42 8.10 0.53 11.42
CA ASN A 42 8.57 1.73 10.73
C ASN A 42 9.17 1.38 9.38
N ARG A 43 8.53 0.47 8.69
CA ARG A 43 9.00 0.00 7.39
C ARG A 43 7.99 0.29 6.30
N THR A 44 8.49 0.36 5.09
CA THR A 44 7.61 0.47 3.92
C THR A 44 7.10 -0.90 3.52
N SER A 45 6.00 -0.92 2.79
CA SER A 45 5.46 -2.16 2.29
C SER A 45 6.33 -2.75 1.19
N ASP A 46 6.05 -4.02 0.88
CA ASP A 46 6.73 -4.73 -0.18
C ASP A 46 6.60 -3.96 -1.51
N GLY A 47 7.72 -3.72 -2.16
CA GLY A 47 7.74 -3.03 -3.45
C GLY A 47 7.65 -1.51 -3.39
N PHE A 48 7.56 -0.93 -2.20
CA PHE A 48 7.40 0.51 -2.04
C PHE A 48 8.53 1.29 -2.73
N ALA A 49 9.78 0.89 -2.50
CA ALA A 49 10.92 1.58 -3.06
C ALA A 49 10.91 1.54 -4.59
N ALA A 50 10.54 0.40 -5.16
CA ALA A 50 10.45 0.26 -6.61
C ALA A 50 9.37 1.17 -7.17
N LEU A 51 8.22 1.26 -6.48
CA LEU A 51 7.14 2.14 -6.93
C LEU A 51 7.53 3.61 -6.80
N ALA A 52 8.32 3.95 -5.78
CA ALA A 52 8.82 5.31 -5.65
C ALA A 52 9.72 5.66 -6.84
N ASP A 53 10.61 4.74 -7.22
CA ASP A 53 11.49 4.94 -8.36
C ASP A 53 10.72 5.09 -9.66
N LEU A 54 9.62 4.35 -9.79
CA LEU A 54 8.77 4.39 -10.99
C LEU A 54 7.78 5.55 -10.96
N GLN A 55 7.76 6.31 -9.87
CA GLN A 55 6.79 7.39 -9.65
C GLN A 55 5.35 6.88 -9.71
N ARG A 56 5.15 5.68 -9.18
CA ARG A 56 3.84 5.04 -9.13
C ARG A 56 3.49 4.62 -7.71
N LEU A 57 3.74 5.50 -6.74
CA LEU A 57 3.37 5.24 -5.35
C LEU A 57 1.87 5.13 -5.15
N ASP A 58 1.10 5.59 -6.13
CA ASP A 58 -0.35 5.40 -6.12
C ASP A 58 -0.75 3.93 -6.09
N LEU A 59 0.15 3.03 -6.49
CA LEU A 59 -0.12 1.60 -6.46
C LEU A 59 0.33 0.94 -5.15
N SER A 60 0.92 1.70 -4.24
CA SER A 60 1.43 1.14 -2.98
C SER A 60 0.31 0.85 -1.99
N LEU A 61 0.60 -0.04 -1.05
CA LEU A 61 -0.31 -0.29 0.07
C LEU A 61 -0.56 1.00 0.85
N GLU A 62 0.50 1.77 1.08
CA GLU A 62 0.40 3.00 1.84
C GLU A 62 -0.60 3.97 1.22
N ALA A 63 -0.60 4.11 -0.10
CA ALA A 63 -1.53 5.00 -0.78
C ALA A 63 -2.98 4.55 -0.59
N LEU A 64 -3.22 3.24 -0.60
CA LEU A 64 -4.56 2.70 -0.38
C LEU A 64 -5.01 2.95 1.05
N VAL A 65 -4.11 2.79 2.01
CA VAL A 65 -4.45 2.93 3.43
C VAL A 65 -4.89 4.35 3.75
N VAL A 66 -4.27 5.35 3.14
CA VAL A 66 -4.62 6.74 3.41
C VAL A 66 -5.76 7.24 2.54
N SER A 67 -6.27 6.43 1.64
CA SER A 67 -7.39 6.84 0.80
C SER A 67 -8.68 6.90 1.61
N ARG A 68 -9.57 7.82 1.26
CA ARG A 68 -10.84 7.95 1.96
C ARG A 68 -11.67 6.67 1.93
N GLN A 69 -11.53 5.93 0.86
CA GLN A 69 -12.32 4.73 0.65
C GLN A 69 -12.01 3.64 1.65
N PHE A 70 -10.74 3.52 2.04
CA PHE A 70 -10.29 2.39 2.84
C PHE A 70 -9.71 2.75 4.21
N THR A 71 -9.60 4.03 4.52
CA THR A 71 -8.95 4.44 5.77
C THR A 71 -9.65 3.89 7.01
N GLN A 72 -10.95 3.61 6.93
CA GLN A 72 -11.71 3.05 8.03
C GLN A 72 -11.28 1.65 8.43
N LEU A 73 -10.61 0.94 7.53
CA LEU A 73 -10.16 -0.43 7.78
C LEU A 73 -8.90 -0.49 8.63
N PHE A 74 -8.28 0.67 8.89
CA PHE A 74 -6.99 0.73 9.55
C PHE A 74 -7.05 1.67 10.74
N SER A 75 -6.15 1.44 11.71
CA SER A 75 -6.07 2.32 12.87
C SER A 75 -5.41 3.65 12.49
N ASP A 76 -5.57 4.65 13.36
CA ASP A 76 -4.92 5.94 13.14
C ASP A 76 -3.41 5.79 13.07
N GLU A 77 -2.86 4.91 13.90
CA GLU A 77 -1.41 4.66 13.88
C GLU A 77 -0.96 4.08 12.56
N GLU A 78 -1.72 3.12 12.04
CA GLU A 78 -1.40 2.51 10.76
C GLU A 78 -1.50 3.53 9.63
N ALA A 79 -2.55 4.34 9.64
CA ALA A 79 -2.74 5.36 8.61
C ALA A 79 -1.64 6.42 8.68
N ASN A 80 -1.27 6.84 9.89
CA ASN A 80 -0.22 7.83 10.07
C ASN A 80 1.14 7.30 9.62
N SER A 81 1.41 6.03 9.91
CA SER A 81 2.65 5.40 9.46
C SER A 81 2.73 5.40 7.93
N ALA A 82 1.63 5.03 7.29
CA ALA A 82 1.57 5.01 5.83
C ALA A 82 1.78 6.42 5.25
N LEU A 83 1.13 7.40 5.86
CA LEU A 83 1.25 8.79 5.42
C LEU A 83 2.69 9.29 5.54
N GLU A 84 3.34 8.98 6.66
CA GLU A 84 4.73 9.40 6.86
C GLU A 84 5.66 8.81 5.80
N GLN A 85 5.45 7.55 5.47
CA GLN A 85 6.27 6.89 4.45
C GLN A 85 6.07 7.54 3.09
N LEU A 86 4.82 7.87 2.75
CA LEU A 86 4.51 8.50 1.48
C LEU A 86 5.14 9.89 1.38
N LEU A 87 5.03 10.68 2.44
CA LEU A 87 5.59 12.02 2.47
C LEU A 87 7.11 11.98 2.39
N ALA A 88 7.73 11.04 3.08
CA ALA A 88 9.18 10.88 3.05
C ALA A 88 9.67 10.52 1.66
N ALA A 89 8.85 9.83 0.89
CA ALA A 89 9.20 9.45 -0.48
C ALA A 89 8.84 10.52 -1.52
N GLY A 90 8.27 11.63 -1.07
CA GLY A 90 7.92 12.73 -1.96
C GLY A 90 6.59 12.55 -2.68
N TYR A 91 5.75 11.67 -2.18
CA TYR A 91 4.44 11.43 -2.80
C TYR A 91 3.57 12.69 -2.69
N SER A 92 2.91 13.02 -3.78
CA SER A 92 2.03 14.18 -3.84
C SER A 92 0.57 13.73 -3.74
N PHE A 93 -0.19 14.37 -2.85
CA PHE A 93 -1.62 14.09 -2.71
C PHE A 93 -2.45 15.00 -3.61
N LYS A 94 -1.87 15.47 -4.64
CA LYS A 94 -2.54 16.30 -5.60
C LYS A 94 -3.74 15.63 -6.20
N LYS A 95 -4.79 16.35 -6.34
CA LYS A 95 -6.01 15.82 -6.95
C LYS A 95 -6.02 16.03 -8.43
#